data_34ec31c47827f29aec5e9b76dcdf180a
#
_entry.id   34ec31c47827f29aec5e9b76dcdf180a
#
_cell.length_a   1.000
_cell.length_b   1.000
_cell.length_c   1.000
_cell.angle_alpha   90.00
_cell.angle_beta   90.00
_cell.angle_gamma   90.00
#
_symmetry.space_group_name_H-M   'P 1'
#
loop_
_entity.id
_entity.type
_entity.pdbx_description
1 polymer ?
#
loop_
_entity_poly.entity_id
_entity_poly.type
_entity_poly.pdbx_seq_one_letter_code
_entity_poly.pdbx_strand_id
1 'polypeptide(L)'
;MRLAVSNVAWDAGEDDTVLAIMKRYGVAGLEVAPTKIWDSPADVTEPTATAYRRRWEERRIEIVAMQSLLFGQQGLELFNGPQARTRMFDHLVVIVRLASWLGARALVFGSPQSRILHGLDPVQAREVAVEFFRRLADVAARHGTAICLEAIPAVYGSEFAQTTTEAIDVVEQVDKPGFRVQLDTGTLSLTGESTDRTIERAFGFIGHVHVSEPHLRPIDTATVDHPPIAAALKRLGYDGWVSLEMRSGARPSNAASLDAALGQVANLYGG
;
A
#
# COMPACT_ATOMS: atom_id res chain seq x y z
N MET A 1 -9.29 -2.98 14.85
CA MET A 1 -8.33 -2.47 13.82
C MET A 1 -8.45 -0.97 13.73
N ARG A 2 -7.41 -0.27 13.31
CA ARG A 2 -7.43 1.19 13.11
C ARG A 2 -7.73 1.50 11.66
N LEU A 3 -8.61 2.47 11.38
CA LEU A 3 -9.04 2.78 10.03
C LEU A 3 -8.24 3.92 9.41
N ALA A 4 -7.85 3.72 8.16
CA ALA A 4 -7.20 4.71 7.30
C ALA A 4 -7.91 4.80 5.94
N VAL A 5 -7.58 5.81 5.17
CA VAL A 5 -8.03 5.96 3.79
C VAL A 5 -6.90 6.51 2.93
N SER A 6 -6.78 6.00 1.71
CA SER A 6 -5.81 6.49 0.75
C SER A 6 -6.31 7.72 -0.01
N ASN A 7 -5.42 8.72 -0.18
CA ASN A 7 -5.72 9.94 -0.92
C ASN A 7 -5.90 9.73 -2.45
N VAL A 8 -5.75 8.52 -2.94
CA VAL A 8 -6.11 8.19 -4.33
C VAL A 8 -7.64 8.21 -4.55
N ALA A 9 -8.42 8.17 -3.46
CA ALA A 9 -9.88 8.15 -3.50
C ALA A 9 -10.54 9.49 -3.84
N TRP A 10 -9.81 10.61 -3.82
CA TRP A 10 -10.36 11.94 -4.10
C TRP A 10 -9.39 12.84 -4.86
N ASP A 11 -9.86 13.97 -5.32
CA ASP A 11 -9.09 14.93 -6.09
C ASP A 11 -8.59 16.10 -5.24
N ALA A 12 -7.58 16.81 -5.75
CA ALA A 12 -7.03 17.98 -5.06
C ALA A 12 -8.15 19.01 -4.77
N GLY A 13 -8.17 19.52 -3.53
CA GLY A 13 -9.19 20.48 -3.07
C GLY A 13 -10.38 19.85 -2.34
N GLU A 14 -10.52 18.52 -2.32
CA GLU A 14 -11.61 17.83 -1.59
C GLU A 14 -11.24 17.46 -0.14
N ASP A 15 -10.01 17.77 0.31
CA ASP A 15 -9.49 17.37 1.64
C ASP A 15 -10.44 17.69 2.81
N ASP A 16 -11.05 18.89 2.83
CA ASP A 16 -11.92 19.29 3.95
C ASP A 16 -13.24 18.52 3.94
N THR A 17 -13.80 18.22 2.76
CA THR A 17 -14.99 17.37 2.61
C THR A 17 -14.67 15.94 3.05
N VAL A 18 -13.55 15.39 2.61
CA VAL A 18 -13.09 14.05 2.98
C VAL A 18 -12.82 13.96 4.49
N LEU A 19 -12.19 14.98 5.08
CA LEU A 19 -11.96 15.02 6.53
C LEU A 19 -13.26 14.94 7.34
N ALA A 20 -14.35 15.60 6.87
CA ALA A 20 -15.64 15.51 7.54
C ALA A 20 -16.20 14.08 7.48
N ILE A 21 -16.02 13.38 6.36
CA ILE A 21 -16.41 11.98 6.19
C ILE A 21 -15.55 11.07 7.09
N MET A 22 -14.22 11.23 7.07
CA MET A 22 -13.30 10.47 7.93
C MET A 22 -13.72 10.55 9.41
N LYS A 23 -14.01 11.77 9.90
CA LYS A 23 -14.44 11.99 11.28
C LYS A 23 -15.75 11.29 11.61
N ARG A 24 -16.70 11.24 10.68
CA ARG A 24 -18.00 10.55 10.86
C ARG A 24 -17.82 9.07 11.16
N TYR A 25 -16.83 8.42 10.53
CA TYR A 25 -16.59 6.99 10.65
C TYR A 25 -15.39 6.62 11.55
N GLY A 26 -14.84 7.59 12.29
CA GLY A 26 -13.72 7.34 13.19
C GLY A 26 -12.41 6.98 12.47
N VAL A 27 -12.26 7.37 11.19
CA VAL A 27 -11.03 7.16 10.42
C VAL A 27 -9.98 8.16 10.89
N ALA A 28 -8.88 7.68 11.43
CA ALA A 28 -7.80 8.49 12.00
C ALA A 28 -6.47 8.39 11.21
N GLY A 29 -6.41 7.54 10.20
CA GLY A 29 -5.23 7.34 9.35
C GLY A 29 -5.41 7.89 7.94
N LEU A 30 -4.33 8.45 7.40
CA LEU A 30 -4.20 8.84 6.00
C LEU A 30 -3.08 8.03 5.36
N GLU A 31 -3.37 7.41 4.23
CA GLU A 31 -2.36 6.88 3.34
C GLU A 31 -2.14 7.83 2.17
N VAL A 32 -0.88 8.04 1.82
CA VAL A 32 -0.47 9.07 0.87
C VAL A 32 0.11 8.46 -0.40
N ALA A 33 -0.47 8.79 -1.55
CA ALA A 33 0.20 8.73 -2.85
C ALA A 33 0.89 10.09 -3.08
N PRO A 34 2.21 10.19 -3.00
CA PRO A 34 2.90 11.48 -2.95
C PRO A 34 2.71 12.32 -4.22
N THR A 35 2.51 11.69 -5.37
CA THR A 35 2.23 12.38 -6.65
C THR A 35 0.84 13.04 -6.71
N LYS A 36 -0.06 12.73 -5.77
CA LYS A 36 -1.33 13.47 -5.60
C LYS A 36 -1.13 14.81 -4.88
N ILE A 37 0.04 15.02 -4.29
CA ILE A 37 0.37 16.20 -3.48
C ILE A 37 1.44 17.05 -4.18
N TRP A 38 2.47 16.40 -4.73
CA TRP A 38 3.61 17.04 -5.34
C TRP A 38 3.91 16.47 -6.72
N ASP A 39 4.17 17.32 -7.69
CA ASP A 39 4.55 16.92 -9.06
C ASP A 39 5.87 16.13 -9.08
N SER A 40 6.80 16.49 -8.20
CA SER A 40 8.11 15.83 -8.04
C SER A 40 8.33 15.41 -6.59
N PRO A 41 7.81 14.27 -6.13
CA PRO A 41 7.99 13.80 -4.76
C PRO A 41 9.46 13.64 -4.34
N ALA A 42 10.35 13.33 -5.29
CA ALA A 42 11.77 13.18 -5.02
C ALA A 42 12.49 14.49 -4.63
N ASP A 43 11.93 15.64 -5.01
CA ASP A 43 12.48 16.96 -4.73
C ASP A 43 11.90 17.61 -3.46
N VAL A 44 10.98 16.91 -2.78
CA VAL A 44 10.35 17.40 -1.55
C VAL A 44 11.38 17.49 -0.43
N THR A 45 11.42 18.65 0.22
CA THR A 45 12.31 18.88 1.36
C THR A 45 11.67 18.47 2.69
N GLU A 46 12.49 18.23 3.71
CA GLU A 46 12.01 17.89 5.05
C GLU A 46 11.05 18.95 5.63
N PRO A 47 11.33 20.27 5.55
CA PRO A 47 10.38 21.28 6.01
C PRO A 47 9.02 21.22 5.30
N THR A 48 9.00 20.98 3.98
CA THR A 48 7.78 20.85 3.18
C THR A 48 6.97 19.62 3.60
N ALA A 49 7.61 18.47 3.70
CA ALA A 49 6.95 17.23 4.13
C ALA A 49 6.42 17.35 5.57
N THR A 50 7.22 17.91 6.48
CA THR A 50 6.82 18.10 7.88
C THR A 50 5.64 19.08 8.01
N ALA A 51 5.60 20.15 7.20
CA ALA A 51 4.47 21.08 7.18
C ALA A 51 3.18 20.38 6.72
N TYR A 52 3.26 19.53 5.68
CA TYR A 52 2.13 18.73 5.22
C TYR A 52 1.66 17.75 6.31
N ARG A 53 2.57 17.04 6.97
CA ARG A 53 2.25 16.16 8.09
C ARG A 53 1.52 16.90 9.20
N ARG A 54 2.06 18.04 9.67
CA ARG A 54 1.45 18.84 10.74
C ARG A 54 0.04 19.31 10.41
N ARG A 55 -0.23 19.67 9.16
CA ARG A 55 -1.58 20.06 8.70
C ARG A 55 -2.61 18.94 8.99
N TRP A 56 -2.24 17.66 8.85
CA TRP A 56 -3.11 16.53 9.15
C TRP A 56 -3.15 16.20 10.65
N GLU A 57 -2.00 16.26 11.33
CA GLU A 57 -1.91 16.05 12.80
C GLU A 57 -2.79 17.06 13.57
N GLU A 58 -2.80 18.33 13.19
CA GLU A 58 -3.68 19.37 13.76
C GLU A 58 -5.16 19.03 13.60
N ARG A 59 -5.50 18.21 12.61
CA ARG A 59 -6.84 17.68 12.35
C ARG A 59 -7.11 16.33 13.01
N ARG A 60 -6.12 15.82 13.78
CA ARG A 60 -6.12 14.50 14.44
C ARG A 60 -6.12 13.33 13.45
N ILE A 61 -5.44 13.50 12.32
CA ILE A 61 -5.20 12.45 11.33
C ILE A 61 -3.70 12.16 11.30
N GLU A 62 -3.33 10.89 11.45
CA GLU A 62 -1.95 10.40 11.33
C GLU A 62 -1.68 9.97 9.88
N ILE A 63 -0.54 10.36 9.30
CA ILE A 63 -0.08 9.77 8.04
C ILE A 63 0.58 8.43 8.38
N VAL A 64 -0.04 7.34 7.95
CA VAL A 64 0.31 5.99 8.39
C VAL A 64 1.05 5.17 7.35
N ALA A 65 0.80 5.44 6.08
CA ALA A 65 1.38 4.71 4.95
C ALA A 65 1.61 5.62 3.74
N MET A 66 2.44 5.15 2.83
CA MET A 66 2.60 5.69 1.48
C MET A 66 2.43 4.60 0.45
N GLN A 67 1.78 4.92 -0.66
CA GLN A 67 1.62 4.04 -1.82
C GLN A 67 2.05 4.73 -3.11
N SER A 68 1.93 4.03 -4.26
CA SER A 68 2.26 4.59 -5.59
C SER A 68 3.71 5.10 -5.68
N LEU A 69 4.65 4.40 -5.03
CA LEU A 69 6.04 4.84 -4.82
C LEU A 69 6.82 5.11 -6.11
N LEU A 70 6.42 4.45 -7.21
CA LEU A 70 7.06 4.54 -8.53
C LEU A 70 6.17 5.20 -9.58
N PHE A 71 5.00 5.75 -9.17
CA PHE A 71 4.06 6.34 -10.11
C PHE A 71 4.67 7.53 -10.86
N GLY A 72 4.46 7.57 -12.19
CA GLY A 72 5.04 8.61 -13.06
C GLY A 72 6.51 8.42 -13.40
N GLN A 73 7.20 7.43 -12.82
CA GLN A 73 8.60 7.15 -13.10
C GLN A 73 8.75 6.14 -14.24
N GLN A 74 9.72 6.36 -15.13
CA GLN A 74 10.02 5.46 -16.24
C GLN A 74 11.37 4.74 -16.04
N GLY A 75 11.44 3.50 -16.50
CA GLY A 75 12.67 2.72 -16.47
C GLY A 75 13.15 2.33 -15.06
N LEU A 76 12.27 2.40 -14.08
CA LEU A 76 12.51 1.88 -12.74
C LEU A 76 11.95 0.45 -12.66
N GLU A 77 12.77 -0.49 -13.11
CA GLU A 77 12.38 -1.88 -13.27
C GLU A 77 13.35 -2.81 -12.54
N LEU A 78 12.82 -3.75 -11.77
CA LEU A 78 13.61 -4.62 -10.89
C LEU A 78 14.46 -5.61 -11.68
N PHE A 79 13.93 -6.11 -12.80
CA PHE A 79 14.55 -7.20 -13.58
C PHE A 79 15.13 -6.77 -14.92
N ASN A 80 15.05 -5.50 -15.29
CA ASN A 80 15.61 -4.95 -16.53
C ASN A 80 17.09 -4.54 -16.37
N GLY A 81 17.90 -5.44 -15.83
CA GLY A 81 19.34 -5.28 -15.70
C GLY A 81 19.81 -4.41 -14.52
N PRO A 82 21.14 -4.40 -14.28
CA PRO A 82 21.70 -3.75 -13.09
C PRO A 82 21.48 -2.23 -13.04
N GLN A 83 21.53 -1.54 -14.18
CA GLN A 83 21.38 -0.08 -14.23
C GLN A 83 19.95 0.36 -13.87
N ALA A 84 18.90 -0.31 -14.40
CA ALA A 84 17.51 -0.02 -14.07
C ALA A 84 17.26 -0.26 -12.57
N ARG A 85 17.79 -1.36 -12.05
CA ARG A 85 17.70 -1.74 -10.63
C ARG A 85 18.42 -0.72 -9.72
N THR A 86 19.57 -0.21 -10.10
CA THR A 86 20.28 0.83 -9.34
C THR A 86 19.46 2.12 -9.30
N ARG A 87 18.95 2.60 -10.45
CA ARG A 87 18.09 3.79 -10.48
C ARG A 87 16.84 3.63 -9.62
N MET A 88 16.20 2.44 -9.65
CA MET A 88 15.05 2.13 -8.82
C MET A 88 15.40 2.18 -7.33
N PHE A 89 16.54 1.60 -6.95
CA PHE A 89 17.02 1.61 -5.58
C PHE A 89 17.24 3.05 -5.08
N ASP A 90 17.96 3.86 -5.85
CA ASP A 90 18.27 5.24 -5.51
C ASP A 90 16.99 6.08 -5.36
N HIS A 91 16.02 5.91 -6.26
CA HIS A 91 14.71 6.55 -6.16
C HIS A 91 13.98 6.12 -4.88
N LEU A 92 13.90 4.82 -4.61
CA LEU A 92 13.22 4.31 -3.42
C LEU A 92 13.88 4.75 -2.11
N VAL A 93 15.21 4.96 -2.08
CA VAL A 93 15.90 5.55 -0.92
C VAL A 93 15.42 6.98 -0.66
N VAL A 94 15.19 7.77 -1.71
CA VAL A 94 14.63 9.13 -1.57
C VAL A 94 13.19 9.06 -1.06
N ILE A 95 12.38 8.15 -1.58
CA ILE A 95 10.98 7.93 -1.14
C ILE A 95 10.91 7.46 0.32
N VAL A 96 11.80 6.55 0.74
CA VAL A 96 11.92 6.12 2.16
C VAL A 96 12.19 7.31 3.08
N ARG A 97 13.07 8.23 2.67
CA ARG A 97 13.36 9.45 3.43
C ARG A 97 12.15 10.38 3.51
N LEU A 98 11.46 10.58 2.39
CA LEU A 98 10.20 11.35 2.36
C LEU A 98 9.16 10.75 3.31
N ALA A 99 8.99 9.42 3.30
CA ALA A 99 8.08 8.72 4.20
C ALA A 99 8.42 8.96 5.68
N SER A 100 9.69 8.93 6.03
CA SER A 100 10.18 9.23 7.37
C SER A 100 9.78 10.66 7.83
N TRP A 101 9.92 11.66 6.97
CA TRP A 101 9.51 13.04 7.27
C TRP A 101 7.98 13.19 7.40
N LEU A 102 7.23 12.40 6.62
CA LEU A 102 5.77 12.36 6.70
C LEU A 102 5.26 11.57 7.91
N GLY A 103 6.10 10.75 8.55
CA GLY A 103 5.71 9.87 9.65
C GLY A 103 5.09 8.55 9.18
N ALA A 104 5.07 8.27 7.86
CA ALA A 104 4.53 7.05 7.29
C ALA A 104 5.42 5.84 7.63
N ARG A 105 4.82 4.78 8.17
CA ARG A 105 5.56 3.59 8.62
C ARG A 105 5.51 2.43 7.64
N ALA A 106 4.52 2.39 6.74
CA ALA A 106 4.36 1.38 5.71
C ALA A 106 4.48 2.03 4.32
N LEU A 107 5.31 1.46 3.46
CA LEU A 107 5.49 1.91 2.08
C LEU A 107 5.08 0.79 1.14
N VAL A 108 3.92 0.93 0.50
CA VAL A 108 3.32 -0.11 -0.34
C VAL A 108 4.03 -0.17 -1.69
N PHE A 109 4.71 -1.28 -1.92
CA PHE A 109 5.36 -1.58 -3.19
C PHE A 109 4.45 -2.45 -4.06
N GLY A 110 3.60 -1.77 -4.86
CA GLY A 110 2.53 -2.36 -5.66
C GLY A 110 2.61 -2.09 -7.17
N SER A 111 3.77 -1.71 -7.71
CA SER A 111 3.91 -1.32 -9.13
C SER A 111 4.04 -2.53 -10.07
N PRO A 112 3.04 -2.85 -10.93
CA PRO A 112 3.12 -4.02 -11.82
C PRO A 112 4.22 -3.90 -12.87
N GLN A 113 4.37 -2.73 -13.51
CA GLN A 113 5.33 -2.50 -14.60
C GLN A 113 6.79 -2.66 -14.15
N SER A 114 7.08 -2.43 -12.87
CA SER A 114 8.42 -2.62 -12.32
C SER A 114 8.82 -4.08 -12.13
N ARG A 115 7.90 -5.02 -12.34
CA ARG A 115 8.04 -6.45 -12.06
C ARG A 115 7.94 -7.34 -13.31
N ILE A 116 8.13 -6.77 -14.50
CA ILE A 116 8.25 -7.53 -15.74
C ILE A 116 9.60 -8.25 -15.70
N LEU A 117 9.61 -9.56 -15.96
CA LEU A 117 10.81 -10.40 -15.85
C LEU A 117 11.81 -10.20 -17.01
N HIS A 118 11.35 -9.67 -18.14
CA HIS A 118 12.18 -9.51 -19.35
C HIS A 118 12.86 -10.82 -19.78
N GLY A 119 12.18 -11.94 -19.60
CA GLY A 119 12.69 -13.26 -19.93
C GLY A 119 13.68 -13.86 -18.92
N LEU A 120 13.85 -13.22 -17.77
CA LEU A 120 14.64 -13.78 -16.67
C LEU A 120 13.94 -15.03 -16.10
N ASP A 121 14.72 -16.05 -15.81
CA ASP A 121 14.22 -17.25 -15.14
C ASP A 121 13.62 -16.92 -13.76
N PRO A 122 12.48 -17.52 -13.38
CA PRO A 122 11.81 -17.22 -12.09
C PRO A 122 12.68 -17.42 -10.84
N VAL A 123 13.60 -18.41 -10.85
CA VAL A 123 14.51 -18.65 -9.72
C VAL A 123 15.52 -17.50 -9.63
N GLN A 124 16.12 -17.13 -10.76
CA GLN A 124 17.04 -15.99 -10.83
C GLN A 124 16.34 -14.66 -10.47
N ALA A 125 15.09 -14.47 -10.91
CA ALA A 125 14.30 -13.31 -10.56
C ALA A 125 14.08 -13.23 -9.03
N ARG A 126 13.81 -14.34 -8.39
CA ARG A 126 13.67 -14.41 -6.93
C ARG A 126 14.97 -14.05 -6.21
N GLU A 127 16.11 -14.57 -6.65
CA GLU A 127 17.42 -14.22 -6.08
C GLU A 127 17.69 -12.72 -6.19
N VAL A 128 17.47 -12.15 -7.37
CA VAL A 128 17.61 -10.71 -7.63
C VAL A 128 16.69 -9.88 -6.72
N ALA A 129 15.43 -10.28 -6.57
CA ALA A 129 14.46 -9.58 -5.73
C ALA A 129 14.85 -9.65 -4.24
N VAL A 130 15.24 -10.82 -3.76
CA VAL A 130 15.65 -11.02 -2.36
C VAL A 130 16.88 -10.16 -2.02
N GLU A 131 17.89 -10.13 -2.88
CA GLU A 131 19.06 -9.27 -2.68
C GLU A 131 18.68 -7.78 -2.66
N PHE A 132 17.88 -7.35 -3.64
CA PHE A 132 17.43 -5.97 -3.75
C PHE A 132 16.64 -5.54 -2.51
N PHE A 133 15.65 -6.33 -2.11
CA PHE A 133 14.80 -5.98 -0.98
C PHE A 133 15.50 -6.10 0.37
N ARG A 134 16.48 -6.98 0.54
CA ARG A 134 17.32 -6.99 1.76
C ARG A 134 18.03 -5.66 1.97
N ARG A 135 18.66 -5.13 0.92
CA ARG A 135 19.33 -3.83 0.98
C ARG A 135 18.37 -2.69 1.24
N LEU A 136 17.22 -2.69 0.55
CA LEU A 136 16.20 -1.66 0.72
C LEU A 136 15.55 -1.71 2.11
N ALA A 137 15.30 -2.91 2.63
CA ALA A 137 14.78 -3.13 3.98
C ALA A 137 15.70 -2.55 5.06
N ASP A 138 17.02 -2.70 4.91
CA ASP A 138 17.99 -2.12 5.85
C ASP A 138 17.93 -0.57 5.81
N VAL A 139 17.69 0.03 4.64
CA VAL A 139 17.46 1.47 4.53
C VAL A 139 16.13 1.86 5.21
N ALA A 140 15.05 1.17 4.88
CA ALA A 140 13.72 1.46 5.45
C ALA A 140 13.72 1.37 6.98
N ALA A 141 14.32 0.31 7.54
CA ALA A 141 14.41 0.12 8.99
C ALA A 141 15.16 1.27 9.69
N ARG A 142 16.27 1.77 9.11
CA ARG A 142 17.01 2.92 9.68
C ARG A 142 16.19 4.21 9.68
N HIS A 143 15.19 4.31 8.82
CA HIS A 143 14.27 5.45 8.74
C HIS A 143 12.95 5.22 9.50
N GLY A 144 12.83 4.11 10.25
CA GLY A 144 11.64 3.80 11.05
C GLY A 144 10.43 3.41 10.21
N THR A 145 10.64 2.91 8.99
CA THR A 145 9.60 2.49 8.05
C THR A 145 9.85 1.07 7.55
N ALA A 146 8.89 0.49 6.84
CA ALA A 146 9.03 -0.80 6.17
C ALA A 146 8.47 -0.73 4.74
N ILE A 147 9.15 -1.38 3.80
CA ILE A 147 8.59 -1.66 2.47
C ILE A 147 7.61 -2.81 2.62
N CYS A 148 6.38 -2.63 2.17
CA CYS A 148 5.34 -3.64 2.19
C CYS A 148 5.12 -4.16 0.77
N LEU A 149 5.55 -5.38 0.50
CA LEU A 149 5.39 -6.02 -0.81
C LEU A 149 3.94 -6.42 -1.00
N GLU A 150 3.31 -5.79 -1.97
CA GLU A 150 1.96 -6.12 -2.40
C GLU A 150 2.01 -7.17 -3.50
N ALA A 151 1.20 -8.21 -3.39
CA ALA A 151 0.96 -9.13 -4.50
C ALA A 151 0.13 -8.44 -5.59
N ILE A 152 0.60 -8.53 -6.83
CA ILE A 152 -0.11 -7.94 -7.98
C ILE A 152 -0.46 -9.03 -8.97
N PRO A 153 -1.76 -9.38 -9.11
CA PRO A 153 -2.22 -10.42 -10.01
C PRO A 153 -1.80 -10.19 -11.47
N ALA A 154 -1.61 -11.28 -12.21
CA ALA A 154 -1.20 -11.26 -13.63
C ALA A 154 -2.13 -10.40 -14.51
N VAL A 155 -3.41 -10.28 -14.16
CA VAL A 155 -4.38 -9.44 -14.88
C VAL A 155 -3.98 -7.96 -14.92
N TYR A 156 -3.13 -7.50 -13.98
CA TYR A 156 -2.57 -6.15 -13.97
C TYR A 156 -1.20 -6.03 -14.66
N GLY A 157 -0.72 -7.12 -15.26
CA GLY A 157 0.53 -7.13 -16.02
C GLY A 157 1.80 -7.34 -15.18
N SER A 158 1.68 -7.80 -13.94
CA SER A 158 2.85 -8.21 -13.15
C SER A 158 3.27 -9.63 -13.53
N GLU A 159 4.58 -9.91 -13.47
CA GLU A 159 5.15 -11.25 -13.69
C GLU A 159 5.85 -11.79 -12.44
N PHE A 160 5.86 -11.04 -11.33
CA PHE A 160 6.52 -11.43 -10.08
C PHE A 160 5.69 -11.09 -8.85
N ALA A 161 5.60 -12.01 -7.89
CA ALA A 161 4.77 -11.93 -6.69
C ALA A 161 3.31 -11.61 -7.03
N GLN A 162 2.67 -12.52 -7.77
CA GLN A 162 1.31 -12.37 -8.30
C GLN A 162 0.23 -12.78 -7.30
N THR A 163 0.60 -13.58 -6.29
CA THR A 163 -0.28 -14.03 -5.20
C THR A 163 0.26 -13.58 -3.85
N THR A 164 -0.62 -13.48 -2.86
CA THR A 164 -0.23 -13.16 -1.49
C THR A 164 0.74 -14.21 -0.95
N THR A 165 0.53 -15.47 -1.29
CA THR A 165 1.43 -16.59 -0.94
C THR A 165 2.83 -16.36 -1.50
N GLU A 166 2.97 -15.96 -2.77
CA GLU A 166 4.28 -15.63 -3.37
C GLU A 166 4.94 -14.42 -2.70
N ALA A 167 4.15 -13.40 -2.34
CA ALA A 167 4.69 -12.25 -1.61
C ALA A 167 5.22 -12.64 -0.22
N ILE A 168 4.51 -13.52 0.49
CA ILE A 168 4.97 -14.08 1.78
C ILE A 168 6.29 -14.83 1.59
N ASP A 169 6.41 -15.68 0.56
CA ASP A 169 7.64 -16.42 0.27
C ASP A 169 8.85 -15.50 0.06
N VAL A 170 8.66 -14.36 -0.59
CA VAL A 170 9.71 -13.36 -0.77
C VAL A 170 10.05 -12.69 0.57
N VAL A 171 9.04 -12.32 1.36
CA VAL A 171 9.26 -11.67 2.67
C VAL A 171 10.00 -12.60 3.63
N GLU A 172 9.64 -13.87 3.68
CA GLU A 172 10.34 -14.89 4.48
C GLU A 172 11.81 -15.03 4.07
N GLN A 173 12.10 -15.04 2.76
CA GLN A 173 13.49 -15.15 2.27
C GLN A 173 14.31 -13.88 2.48
N VAL A 174 13.70 -12.71 2.40
CA VAL A 174 14.35 -11.43 2.72
C VAL A 174 14.73 -11.37 4.18
N ASP A 175 13.86 -11.84 5.07
CA ASP A 175 14.06 -11.95 6.53
C ASP A 175 14.67 -10.68 7.17
N LYS A 176 13.98 -9.56 6.98
CA LYS A 176 14.36 -8.25 7.52
C LYS A 176 13.16 -7.51 8.10
N PRO A 177 13.31 -6.82 9.25
CA PRO A 177 12.21 -6.09 9.88
C PRO A 177 11.68 -4.94 9.01
N GLY A 178 12.50 -4.36 8.14
CA GLY A 178 12.10 -3.30 7.19
C GLY A 178 11.43 -3.80 5.91
N PHE A 179 11.05 -5.10 5.83
CA PHE A 179 10.36 -5.67 4.69
C PHE A 179 9.21 -6.56 5.15
N ARG A 180 7.99 -6.25 4.71
CA ARG A 180 6.75 -6.85 5.20
C ARG A 180 5.83 -7.19 4.03
N VAL A 181 4.72 -7.83 4.32
CA VAL A 181 3.64 -8.10 3.36
C VAL A 181 2.63 -6.96 3.38
N GLN A 182 2.22 -6.50 2.21
CA GLN A 182 0.97 -5.78 2.01
C GLN A 182 -0.13 -6.80 1.72
N LEU A 183 -1.13 -6.86 2.59
CA LEU A 183 -2.32 -7.67 2.36
C LEU A 183 -3.37 -6.81 1.65
N ASP A 184 -3.79 -7.23 0.46
CA ASP A 184 -4.81 -6.54 -0.33
C ASP A 184 -6.03 -7.44 -0.56
N THR A 185 -7.22 -6.95 -0.22
CA THR A 185 -8.45 -7.76 -0.29
C THR A 185 -8.91 -8.01 -1.73
N GLY A 186 -8.70 -7.06 -2.63
CA GLY A 186 -8.98 -7.22 -4.06
C GLY A 186 -8.10 -8.28 -4.70
N THR A 187 -6.82 -8.32 -4.31
CA THR A 187 -5.86 -9.35 -4.74
C THR A 187 -6.29 -10.74 -4.27
N LEU A 188 -6.65 -10.90 -3.00
CA LEU A 188 -7.14 -12.19 -2.48
C LEU A 188 -8.34 -12.71 -3.29
N SER A 189 -9.28 -11.81 -3.63
CA SER A 189 -10.44 -12.16 -4.45
C SER A 189 -10.06 -12.58 -5.88
N LEU A 190 -9.15 -11.85 -6.52
CA LEU A 190 -8.73 -12.10 -7.90
C LEU A 190 -7.89 -13.38 -8.06
N THR A 191 -7.10 -13.72 -7.07
CA THR A 191 -6.21 -14.89 -7.11
C THR A 191 -6.92 -16.19 -6.67
N GLY A 192 -8.09 -16.05 -6.04
CA GLY A 192 -8.83 -17.21 -5.53
C GLY A 192 -8.12 -17.93 -4.39
N GLU A 193 -7.19 -17.28 -3.71
CA GLU A 193 -6.50 -17.83 -2.55
C GLU A 193 -7.48 -18.08 -1.40
N SER A 194 -7.23 -19.12 -0.63
CA SER A 194 -8.04 -19.41 0.56
C SER A 194 -7.85 -18.30 1.60
N THR A 195 -8.88 -17.48 1.81
CA THR A 195 -8.86 -16.32 2.71
C THR A 195 -8.27 -16.65 4.08
N ASP A 196 -8.81 -17.65 4.79
CA ASP A 196 -8.36 -18.00 6.14
C ASP A 196 -6.90 -18.45 6.16
N ARG A 197 -6.52 -19.40 5.28
CA ARG A 197 -5.15 -19.94 5.24
C ARG A 197 -4.13 -18.89 4.87
N THR A 198 -4.45 -18.06 3.88
CA THR A 198 -3.54 -17.02 3.41
C THR A 198 -3.33 -15.94 4.47
N ILE A 199 -4.40 -15.49 5.13
CA ILE A 199 -4.30 -14.49 6.19
C ILE A 199 -3.57 -15.06 7.43
N GLU A 200 -3.86 -16.32 7.83
CA GLU A 200 -3.14 -16.98 8.91
C GLU A 200 -1.64 -17.07 8.64
N ARG A 201 -1.25 -17.44 7.42
CA ARG A 201 0.16 -17.50 7.02
C ARG A 201 0.80 -16.12 6.98
N ALA A 202 0.09 -15.11 6.46
CA ALA A 202 0.57 -13.75 6.35
C ALA A 202 0.71 -13.03 7.70
N PHE A 203 -0.05 -13.42 8.73
CA PHE A 203 -0.32 -12.63 9.93
C PHE A 203 0.94 -12.06 10.60
N GLY A 204 1.98 -12.87 10.80
CA GLY A 204 3.25 -12.43 11.39
C GLY A 204 4.08 -11.48 10.51
N PHE A 205 3.73 -11.38 9.23
CA PHE A 205 4.46 -10.61 8.22
C PHE A 205 3.70 -9.37 7.76
N ILE A 206 2.41 -9.21 8.08
CA ILE A 206 1.60 -8.07 7.63
C ILE A 206 2.20 -6.76 8.16
N GLY A 207 2.53 -5.85 7.25
CA GLY A 207 2.93 -4.49 7.54
C GLY A 207 1.80 -3.48 7.38
N HIS A 208 0.90 -3.74 6.41
CA HIS A 208 -0.25 -2.90 6.11
C HIS A 208 -1.35 -3.70 5.41
N VAL A 209 -2.59 -3.20 5.47
CA VAL A 209 -3.75 -3.85 4.84
C VAL A 209 -4.50 -2.84 3.98
N HIS A 210 -4.77 -3.20 2.72
CA HIS A 210 -5.74 -2.51 1.88
C HIS A 210 -7.09 -3.24 1.87
N VAL A 211 -8.14 -2.48 2.10
CA VAL A 211 -9.51 -2.84 1.76
C VAL A 211 -9.82 -2.23 0.41
N SER A 212 -9.84 -3.04 -0.61
CA SER A 212 -9.99 -2.65 -2.01
C SER A 212 -10.92 -3.59 -2.74
N GLU A 213 -11.44 -3.13 -3.87
CA GLU A 213 -12.11 -3.94 -4.88
C GLU A 213 -11.23 -4.06 -6.14
N PRO A 214 -11.37 -5.11 -6.96
CA PRO A 214 -10.67 -5.22 -8.22
C PRO A 214 -10.79 -3.93 -9.06
N HIS A 215 -9.67 -3.49 -9.64
CA HIS A 215 -9.54 -2.24 -10.40
C HIS A 215 -9.81 -0.97 -9.57
N LEU A 216 -9.67 -1.04 -8.25
CA LEU A 216 -9.90 0.06 -7.31
C LEU A 216 -11.31 0.69 -7.44
N ARG A 217 -12.31 -0.15 -7.72
CA ARG A 217 -13.71 0.27 -7.74
C ARG A 217 -14.18 0.63 -6.32
N PRO A 218 -15.27 1.38 -6.18
CA PRO A 218 -15.90 1.58 -4.86
C PRO A 218 -16.31 0.27 -4.19
N ILE A 219 -16.27 0.23 -2.87
CA ILE A 219 -16.62 -0.96 -2.03
C ILE A 219 -18.14 -1.25 -2.03
N ASP A 220 -18.87 -0.88 -3.01
CA ASP A 220 -20.31 -1.14 -3.12
C ASP A 220 -20.63 -2.30 -4.07
N THR A 221 -19.63 -2.85 -4.74
CA THR A 221 -19.82 -3.78 -5.85
C THR A 221 -20.02 -5.22 -5.44
N ALA A 222 -19.80 -5.55 -4.17
CA ALA A 222 -19.89 -6.90 -3.61
C ALA A 222 -19.08 -7.96 -4.40
N THR A 223 -17.99 -7.55 -5.05
CA THR A 223 -17.09 -8.47 -5.78
C THR A 223 -16.17 -9.21 -4.80
N VAL A 224 -15.69 -8.48 -3.78
CA VAL A 224 -14.88 -9.05 -2.69
C VAL A 224 -15.80 -9.47 -1.53
N ASP A 225 -15.64 -10.70 -1.06
CA ASP A 225 -16.32 -11.15 0.17
C ASP A 225 -15.54 -10.64 1.40
N HIS A 226 -15.79 -9.40 1.79
CA HIS A 226 -15.10 -8.74 2.90
C HIS A 226 -15.38 -9.32 4.29
N PRO A 227 -16.60 -9.80 4.65
CA PRO A 227 -16.89 -10.31 5.99
C PRO A 227 -15.94 -11.39 6.49
N PRO A 228 -15.60 -12.49 5.74
CA PRO A 228 -14.65 -13.49 6.19
C PRO A 228 -13.23 -12.93 6.35
N ILE A 229 -12.80 -11.98 5.50
CA ILE A 229 -11.48 -11.33 5.62
C ILE A 229 -11.40 -10.55 6.93
N ALA A 230 -12.40 -9.71 7.21
CA ALA A 230 -12.47 -8.93 8.44
C ALA A 230 -12.53 -9.83 9.68
N ALA A 231 -13.30 -10.93 9.62
CA ALA A 231 -13.41 -11.90 10.70
C ALA A 231 -12.07 -12.62 10.96
N ALA A 232 -11.33 -13.01 9.92
CA ALA A 232 -10.02 -13.64 10.04
C ALA A 232 -9.01 -12.69 10.70
N LEU A 233 -8.91 -11.42 10.26
CA LEU A 233 -8.04 -10.42 10.86
C LEU A 233 -8.39 -10.17 12.34
N LYS A 234 -9.68 -10.04 12.68
CA LYS A 234 -10.15 -9.87 14.06
C LYS A 234 -9.83 -11.08 14.94
N ARG A 235 -10.07 -12.29 14.44
CA ARG A 235 -9.80 -13.55 15.14
C ARG A 235 -8.31 -13.71 15.49
N LEU A 236 -7.42 -13.26 14.59
CA LEU A 236 -5.99 -13.29 14.78
C LEU A 236 -5.46 -12.13 15.64
N GLY A 237 -6.31 -11.16 16.00
CA GLY A 237 -5.94 -10.02 16.82
C GLY A 237 -5.16 -8.94 16.07
N TYR A 238 -5.40 -8.77 14.75
CA TYR A 238 -4.77 -7.69 14.01
C TYR A 238 -5.22 -6.33 14.54
N ASP A 239 -4.30 -5.53 15.03
CA ASP A 239 -4.53 -4.20 15.62
C ASP A 239 -3.92 -3.05 14.79
N GLY A 240 -3.34 -3.40 13.63
CA GLY A 240 -2.72 -2.48 12.69
C GLY A 240 -3.73 -1.58 11.93
N TRP A 241 -3.20 -0.86 10.97
CA TRP A 241 -3.98 0.00 10.07
C TRP A 241 -4.60 -0.80 8.93
N VAL A 242 -5.87 -0.50 8.65
CA VAL A 242 -6.63 -1.00 7.51
C VAL A 242 -7.05 0.22 6.68
N SER A 243 -6.50 0.36 5.50
CA SER A 243 -6.69 1.51 4.63
C SER A 243 -7.67 1.19 3.51
N LEU A 244 -8.74 1.99 3.41
CA LEU A 244 -9.60 1.95 2.22
C LEU A 244 -8.83 2.47 1.01
N GLU A 245 -8.71 1.62 -0.02
CA GLU A 245 -8.13 1.99 -1.29
C GLU A 245 -9.17 1.88 -2.42
N MET A 246 -9.55 3.01 -2.98
CA MET A 246 -10.39 3.13 -4.17
C MET A 246 -9.92 4.33 -5.00
N ARG A 247 -10.14 4.30 -6.32
CA ARG A 247 -9.75 5.43 -7.17
C ARG A 247 -10.77 6.55 -7.14
N SER A 248 -10.31 7.79 -7.35
CA SER A 248 -11.18 8.94 -7.63
C SER A 248 -11.90 8.80 -8.98
N GLY A 249 -12.87 9.67 -9.24
CA GLY A 249 -13.71 9.64 -10.45
C GLY A 249 -14.96 8.77 -10.31
N ALA A 250 -15.26 8.29 -9.11
CA ALA A 250 -16.49 7.53 -8.83
C ALA A 250 -17.75 8.41 -8.92
N ARG A 251 -18.86 7.79 -9.31
CA ARG A 251 -20.16 8.49 -9.42
C ARG A 251 -21.02 8.20 -8.19
N PRO A 252 -21.87 9.15 -7.75
CA PRO A 252 -22.15 10.47 -8.33
C PRO A 252 -21.04 11.51 -8.07
N SER A 253 -20.19 11.32 -7.06
CA SER A 253 -19.01 12.12 -6.72
C SER A 253 -18.04 11.31 -5.87
N ASN A 254 -16.78 11.74 -5.77
CA ASN A 254 -15.81 11.11 -4.87
C ASN A 254 -16.32 11.08 -3.43
N ALA A 255 -16.83 12.21 -2.93
CA ALA A 255 -17.34 12.33 -1.57
C ALA A 255 -18.49 11.35 -1.27
N ALA A 256 -19.48 11.24 -2.16
CA ALA A 256 -20.60 10.33 -1.96
C ALA A 256 -20.16 8.86 -2.00
N SER A 257 -19.30 8.50 -2.93
CA SER A 257 -18.78 7.14 -3.04
C SER A 257 -17.87 6.77 -1.86
N LEU A 258 -17.06 7.72 -1.40
CA LEU A 258 -16.20 7.55 -0.24
C LEU A 258 -17.02 7.42 1.06
N ASP A 259 -18.09 8.22 1.22
CA ASP A 259 -18.98 8.15 2.36
C ASP A 259 -19.66 6.76 2.47
N ALA A 260 -20.17 6.25 1.35
CA ALA A 260 -20.74 4.90 1.29
C ALA A 260 -19.70 3.81 1.60
N ALA A 261 -18.52 3.88 0.98
CA ALA A 261 -17.46 2.90 1.16
C ALA A 261 -16.92 2.90 2.61
N LEU A 262 -16.65 4.07 3.20
CA LEU A 262 -16.19 4.17 4.59
C LEU A 262 -17.23 3.69 5.58
N GLY A 263 -18.52 3.88 5.30
CA GLY A 263 -19.59 3.31 6.13
C GLY A 263 -19.52 1.79 6.19
N GLN A 264 -19.29 1.12 5.07
CA GLN A 264 -19.13 -0.34 5.00
C GLN A 264 -17.84 -0.79 5.69
N VAL A 265 -16.71 -0.14 5.38
CA VAL A 265 -15.40 -0.46 5.97
C VAL A 265 -15.43 -0.30 7.48
N ALA A 266 -15.99 0.78 8.00
CA ALA A 266 -16.10 1.01 9.43
C ALA A 266 -16.97 -0.04 10.14
N ASN A 267 -18.05 -0.48 9.50
CA ASN A 267 -18.90 -1.55 10.04
C ASN A 267 -18.20 -2.91 10.08
N LEU A 268 -17.40 -3.24 9.05
CA LEU A 268 -16.75 -4.55 8.93
C LEU A 268 -15.40 -4.62 9.66
N TYR A 269 -14.57 -3.61 9.51
CA TYR A 269 -13.17 -3.58 9.97
C TYR A 269 -12.95 -2.68 11.20
N GLY A 270 -13.89 -1.80 11.52
CA GLY A 270 -13.87 -1.02 12.75
C GLY A 270 -13.89 -1.90 13.99
N GLY A 271 -13.24 -1.47 15.03
CA GLY A 271 -13.15 -2.18 16.32
C GLY A 271 -13.83 -1.44 17.42
#